data_845fdefa805c37cad7d6c6a07a589176
#
_entry.id   845fdefa805c37cad7d6c6a07a589176
#
_cell.length_a   1.000
_cell.length_b   1.000
_cell.length_c   1.000
_cell.angle_alpha   90.00
_cell.angle_beta   90.00
_cell.angle_gamma   90.00
#
_symmetry.space_group_name_H-M   'P 1'
#
loop_
_entity.id
_entity.type
_entity.pdbx_description
1 polymer ?
#
loop_
_entity_poly.entity_id
_entity_poly.type
_entity_poly.pdbx_seq_one_letter_code
_entity_poly.pdbx_strand_id
1 'polypeptide(L)'
;MADSRDIAFKNAVLWWGSPIRKMQGGMKISGGKIVSVFEKGQEPSDVHDAVDLGGRHIIPGLTDAHRHFCVTALMARHEDASTWKSKQDALDAIREACRSRPREEWVFFSRMDHTKWLKPVLPTLAEVDSAASGRKVFVSDTTLHRGLASSEAMERAGLDRQSLRCPGDMDTFLNGRLRGTLWEEAHGKVLFTMYRDVIDAYGDSYKREIILDEAKRCLQMSLTHVHDPGLPCDIQTLLKGIQPQTPLKLSWSVSTHENLYTPPGVEDDAKAVHSDHAPKSVKFFLDGAHRTAASMPVAAGLKAMVRAGLDSLSERRLGPLQLLFEQKIVLKDGKLTLPYLRFQDINELKTKASYFSEKGYRIVVHALGNIAAVQAARMLKAVRPAGGASVEHMLILTREDIDVFAETGAVASIQPGFIPDYADAIERMGAIPYLKPFPLKSLLKRGVPICISSDGPCGSDDPLFNARRAVDRKKTDGTMLDPDERISPEEALSAVTAGGHASMGTRNDGLVPGAPATFCIVSGDPFLDSSRVIETWIDGAKVF
;
A
#
# COMPACT_ATOMS: atom_id res chain seq x y z
N MET A 1 -24.86 -4.53 21.24
CA MET A 1 -24.39 -5.16 22.50
C MET A 1 -23.78 -6.48 22.09
N ALA A 2 -22.47 -6.67 22.30
CA ALA A 2 -21.83 -7.95 22.01
C ALA A 2 -22.47 -9.04 22.87
N ASP A 3 -22.78 -10.18 22.27
CA ASP A 3 -23.32 -11.35 22.94
C ASP A 3 -22.29 -11.81 23.99
N SER A 4 -22.62 -11.70 25.28
CA SER A 4 -21.70 -11.96 26.39
C SER A 4 -21.50 -13.46 26.66
N ARG A 5 -21.85 -14.34 25.72
CA ARG A 5 -21.74 -15.79 25.89
C ARG A 5 -20.28 -16.21 25.98
N ASP A 6 -20.02 -17.11 26.93
CA ASP A 6 -18.77 -17.86 26.99
C ASP A 6 -18.71 -18.82 25.82
N ILE A 7 -17.66 -18.70 25.01
CA ILE A 7 -17.42 -19.61 23.88
C ILE A 7 -16.03 -20.20 24.04
N ALA A 8 -15.95 -21.52 23.88
CA ALA A 8 -14.68 -22.23 23.84
C ALA A 8 -14.49 -22.92 22.49
N PHE A 9 -13.26 -22.92 22.01
CA PHE A 9 -12.82 -23.61 20.80
C PHE A 9 -11.82 -24.67 21.19
N LYS A 10 -11.96 -25.91 20.66
CA LYS A 10 -11.05 -27.04 20.90
C LYS A 10 -10.60 -27.68 19.59
N ASN A 11 -9.62 -28.56 19.68
CA ASN A 11 -9.06 -29.27 18.53
C ASN A 11 -8.64 -28.34 17.39
N ALA A 12 -7.94 -27.24 17.75
CA ALA A 12 -7.43 -26.25 16.84
C ALA A 12 -5.90 -26.24 16.81
N VAL A 13 -5.34 -25.66 15.74
CA VAL A 13 -3.94 -25.21 15.71
C VAL A 13 -3.93 -23.71 15.96
N LEU A 14 -3.39 -23.29 17.10
CA LEU A 14 -3.32 -21.88 17.49
C LEU A 14 -1.99 -21.27 17.12
N TRP A 15 -2.06 -20.05 16.58
CA TRP A 15 -0.91 -19.15 16.40
C TRP A 15 -1.02 -18.05 17.45
N TRP A 16 -0.38 -18.21 18.58
CA TRP A 16 -0.61 -17.44 19.80
C TRP A 16 0.65 -16.81 20.38
N GLY A 17 0.49 -15.85 21.26
CA GLY A 17 1.57 -15.18 21.97
C GLY A 17 2.24 -14.06 21.19
N SER A 18 3.19 -13.39 21.85
CA SER A 18 4.06 -12.37 21.26
C SER A 18 5.47 -12.56 21.83
N PRO A 19 6.44 -13.11 21.06
CA PRO A 19 6.34 -13.51 19.66
C PRO A 19 5.38 -14.68 19.41
N ILE A 20 4.86 -14.74 18.18
CA ILE A 20 3.91 -15.81 17.80
C ILE A 20 4.55 -17.18 17.85
N ARG A 21 3.81 -18.13 18.41
CA ARG A 21 4.14 -19.56 18.48
C ARG A 21 2.96 -20.40 17.99
N LYS A 22 3.25 -21.60 17.50
CA LYS A 22 2.25 -22.54 17.01
C LYS A 22 2.06 -23.66 18.02
N MET A 23 0.80 -23.99 18.38
CA MET A 23 0.48 -25.11 19.26
C MET A 23 -0.84 -25.76 18.87
N GLN A 24 -1.01 -27.04 19.22
CA GLN A 24 -2.30 -27.71 19.16
C GLN A 24 -3.05 -27.55 20.49
N GLY A 25 -4.34 -27.19 20.43
CA GLY A 25 -5.12 -26.98 21.66
C GLY A 25 -6.41 -26.22 21.39
N GLY A 26 -6.68 -25.24 22.24
CA GLY A 26 -7.90 -24.47 22.17
C GLY A 26 -7.81 -23.12 22.88
N MET A 27 -8.93 -22.41 22.86
CA MET A 27 -9.04 -21.08 23.43
C MET A 27 -10.45 -20.86 23.97
N LYS A 28 -10.59 -20.26 25.16
CA LYS A 28 -11.86 -19.80 25.72
C LYS A 28 -11.93 -18.28 25.67
N ILE A 29 -13.09 -17.77 25.24
CA ILE A 29 -13.41 -16.34 25.22
C ILE A 29 -14.64 -16.06 26.08
N SER A 30 -14.65 -14.91 26.76
CA SER A 30 -15.77 -14.42 27.55
C SER A 30 -15.72 -12.89 27.62
N GLY A 31 -16.86 -12.23 27.55
CA GLY A 31 -16.96 -10.78 27.65
C GLY A 31 -16.10 -10.02 26.64
N GLY A 32 -15.93 -10.56 25.44
CA GLY A 32 -15.11 -9.96 24.38
C GLY A 32 -13.61 -10.16 24.54
N LYS A 33 -13.14 -10.93 25.53
CA LYS A 33 -11.72 -11.15 25.83
C LYS A 33 -11.37 -12.64 25.78
N ILE A 34 -10.09 -12.91 25.54
CA ILE A 34 -9.52 -14.24 25.71
C ILE A 34 -9.36 -14.51 27.19
N VAL A 35 -10.00 -15.55 27.70
CA VAL A 35 -9.92 -15.98 29.10
C VAL A 35 -8.74 -16.93 29.30
N SER A 36 -8.63 -17.93 28.42
CA SER A 36 -7.54 -18.90 28.47
C SER A 36 -7.16 -19.40 27.08
N VAL A 37 -5.91 -19.81 26.97
CA VAL A 37 -5.36 -20.59 25.86
C VAL A 37 -4.79 -21.84 26.46
N PHE A 38 -5.07 -23.03 25.90
CA PHE A 38 -4.69 -24.29 26.47
C PHE A 38 -4.19 -25.28 25.42
N GLU A 39 -3.25 -26.14 25.81
CA GLU A 39 -2.75 -27.23 24.97
C GLU A 39 -3.76 -28.40 24.88
N LYS A 40 -3.65 -29.18 23.82
CA LYS A 40 -4.45 -30.39 23.65
C LYS A 40 -4.21 -31.36 24.82
N GLY A 41 -5.31 -31.78 25.45
CA GLY A 41 -5.28 -32.61 26.64
C GLY A 41 -5.18 -31.84 27.97
N GLN A 42 -5.14 -30.51 27.91
CA GLN A 42 -5.15 -29.62 29.08
C GLN A 42 -6.39 -28.70 29.07
N GLU A 43 -7.49 -29.20 28.49
CA GLU A 43 -8.73 -28.43 28.39
C GLU A 43 -9.28 -28.12 29.79
N PRO A 44 -9.67 -26.87 30.08
CA PRO A 44 -10.35 -26.53 31.32
C PRO A 44 -11.62 -27.33 31.52
N SER A 45 -11.94 -27.73 32.78
CA SER A 45 -13.09 -28.59 33.12
C SER A 45 -14.46 -27.98 32.78
N ASP A 46 -14.51 -26.68 32.54
CA ASP A 46 -15.71 -25.91 32.19
C ASP A 46 -15.90 -25.70 30.66
N VAL A 47 -15.17 -26.46 29.82
CA VAL A 47 -15.18 -26.35 28.34
C VAL A 47 -16.00 -27.50 27.72
N HIS A 48 -17.09 -27.95 28.37
CA HIS A 48 -17.89 -29.10 27.89
C HIS A 48 -18.59 -28.85 26.55
N ASP A 49 -19.07 -27.63 26.31
CA ASP A 49 -19.77 -27.22 25.07
C ASP A 49 -18.86 -26.52 24.04
N ALA A 50 -17.58 -26.88 24.03
CA ALA A 50 -16.62 -26.26 23.12
C ALA A 50 -16.90 -26.62 21.65
N VAL A 51 -16.79 -25.61 20.79
CA VAL A 51 -16.81 -25.78 19.34
C VAL A 51 -15.57 -26.56 18.89
N ASP A 52 -15.76 -27.73 18.31
CA ASP A 52 -14.67 -28.51 17.75
C ASP A 52 -14.28 -27.99 16.37
N LEU A 53 -13.05 -27.53 16.24
CA LEU A 53 -12.54 -26.95 14.98
C LEU A 53 -11.94 -27.97 14.02
N GLY A 54 -11.83 -29.26 14.42
CA GLY A 54 -11.37 -30.33 13.52
C GLY A 54 -9.97 -30.11 12.94
N GLY A 55 -9.08 -29.50 13.69
CA GLY A 55 -7.71 -29.18 13.23
C GLY A 55 -7.57 -27.87 12.44
N ARG A 56 -8.63 -27.07 12.30
CA ARG A 56 -8.54 -25.72 11.71
C ARG A 56 -7.63 -24.82 12.53
N HIS A 57 -7.11 -23.77 11.89
CA HIS A 57 -6.20 -22.86 12.55
C HIS A 57 -6.92 -21.63 13.11
N ILE A 58 -6.52 -21.18 14.29
CA ILE A 58 -6.87 -19.89 14.87
C ILE A 58 -5.62 -19.00 14.77
N ILE A 59 -5.76 -17.85 14.12
CA ILE A 59 -4.72 -16.83 13.99
C ILE A 59 -5.20 -15.50 14.59
N PRO A 60 -4.32 -14.62 15.08
CA PRO A 60 -4.72 -13.26 15.45
C PRO A 60 -5.41 -12.56 14.30
N GLY A 61 -6.31 -11.62 14.60
CA GLY A 61 -6.92 -10.77 13.58
C GLY A 61 -5.84 -9.99 12.81
N LEU A 62 -5.94 -9.99 11.49
CA LEU A 62 -4.94 -9.38 10.62
C LEU A 62 -5.16 -7.88 10.49
N THR A 63 -4.07 -7.16 10.20
CA THR A 63 -4.08 -5.72 9.99
C THR A 63 -3.54 -5.38 8.61
N ASP A 64 -4.00 -4.28 8.04
CA ASP A 64 -3.38 -3.65 6.88
C ASP A 64 -3.05 -2.20 7.21
N ALA A 65 -1.79 -1.96 7.54
CA ALA A 65 -1.33 -0.66 8.01
C ALA A 65 -1.03 0.33 6.87
N HIS A 66 -1.17 -0.09 5.62
CA HIS A 66 -1.01 0.74 4.44
C HIS A 66 -1.93 0.24 3.32
N ARG A 67 -3.15 0.75 3.30
CA ARG A 67 -4.17 0.45 2.29
C ARG A 67 -4.92 1.72 1.94
N HIS A 68 -4.93 2.08 0.67
CA HIS A 68 -5.76 3.18 0.17
C HIS A 68 -7.24 2.74 0.17
N PHE A 69 -7.82 2.63 1.38
CA PHE A 69 -9.14 2.05 1.61
C PHE A 69 -10.23 2.78 0.85
N CYS A 70 -10.27 4.12 0.94
CA CYS A 70 -11.26 4.93 0.23
C CYS A 70 -11.08 4.89 -1.28
N VAL A 71 -9.82 4.92 -1.74
CA VAL A 71 -9.50 4.78 -3.17
C VAL A 71 -9.97 3.43 -3.69
N THR A 72 -9.73 2.34 -2.96
CA THR A 72 -10.16 0.99 -3.32
C THR A 72 -11.69 0.90 -3.41
N ALA A 73 -12.41 1.45 -2.43
CA ALA A 73 -13.87 1.47 -2.42
C ALA A 73 -14.45 2.18 -3.66
N LEU A 74 -13.86 3.32 -4.04
CA LEU A 74 -14.27 4.09 -5.21
C LEU A 74 -13.89 3.39 -6.53
N MET A 75 -12.68 2.82 -6.62
CA MET A 75 -12.22 2.12 -7.82
C MET A 75 -13.07 0.90 -8.18
N ALA A 76 -13.67 0.23 -7.19
CA ALA A 76 -14.59 -0.88 -7.43
C ALA A 76 -15.83 -0.51 -8.27
N ARG A 77 -16.09 0.78 -8.46
CA ARG A 77 -17.22 1.33 -9.24
C ARG A 77 -16.80 1.94 -10.58
N HIS A 78 -15.54 1.76 -10.99
CA HIS A 78 -14.98 2.35 -12.22
C HIS A 78 -14.57 1.28 -13.24
N GLU A 79 -14.26 1.74 -14.46
CA GLU A 79 -13.89 0.85 -15.56
C GLU A 79 -12.49 0.25 -15.34
N ASP A 80 -12.37 -1.04 -15.65
CA ASP A 80 -11.12 -1.78 -15.53
C ASP A 80 -10.35 -1.77 -16.87
N ALA A 81 -9.19 -1.12 -16.89
CA ALA A 81 -8.29 -1.06 -18.04
C ALA A 81 -7.26 -2.20 -18.09
N SER A 82 -7.29 -3.16 -17.17
CA SER A 82 -6.31 -4.26 -17.09
C SER A 82 -6.32 -5.17 -18.31
N THR A 83 -7.41 -5.19 -19.06
CA THR A 83 -7.58 -6.01 -20.26
C THR A 83 -7.05 -5.37 -21.55
N TRP A 84 -6.67 -4.11 -21.53
CA TRP A 84 -6.16 -3.41 -22.71
C TRP A 84 -4.81 -3.97 -23.15
N LYS A 85 -4.64 -4.15 -24.46
CA LYS A 85 -3.43 -4.72 -25.08
C LYS A 85 -2.72 -3.75 -26.01
N SER A 86 -3.32 -2.61 -26.28
CA SER A 86 -2.81 -1.60 -27.23
C SER A 86 -3.31 -0.19 -26.92
N LYS A 87 -2.64 0.80 -27.51
CA LYS A 87 -3.10 2.18 -27.54
C LYS A 87 -4.50 2.30 -28.17
N GLN A 88 -4.81 1.50 -29.17
CA GLN A 88 -6.11 1.55 -29.84
C GLN A 88 -7.23 1.08 -28.92
N ASP A 89 -7.01 0.02 -28.12
CA ASP A 89 -7.98 -0.47 -27.14
C ASP A 89 -8.32 0.63 -26.13
N ALA A 90 -7.30 1.37 -25.64
CA ALA A 90 -7.49 2.49 -24.74
C ALA A 90 -8.35 3.60 -25.36
N LEU A 91 -8.04 4.00 -26.60
CA LEU A 91 -8.79 5.06 -27.29
C LEU A 91 -10.23 4.64 -27.62
N ASP A 92 -10.46 3.39 -27.97
CA ASP A 92 -11.80 2.88 -28.27
C ASP A 92 -12.65 2.76 -27.00
N ALA A 93 -12.07 2.29 -25.89
CA ALA A 93 -12.74 2.24 -24.60
C ALA A 93 -13.10 3.66 -24.10
N ILE A 94 -12.21 4.65 -24.25
CA ILE A 94 -12.49 6.03 -23.91
C ILE A 94 -13.68 6.57 -24.73
N ARG A 95 -13.68 6.36 -26.05
CA ARG A 95 -14.79 6.80 -26.92
C ARG A 95 -16.12 6.19 -26.52
N GLU A 96 -16.14 4.88 -26.24
CA GLU A 96 -17.36 4.17 -25.85
C GLU A 96 -17.89 4.65 -24.50
N ALA A 97 -17.04 4.75 -23.49
CA ALA A 97 -17.42 5.27 -22.18
C ALA A 97 -17.91 6.73 -22.25
N CYS A 98 -17.31 7.55 -23.13
CA CYS A 98 -17.74 8.91 -23.35
C CYS A 98 -19.10 9.00 -24.06
N ARG A 99 -19.49 8.02 -24.87
CA ARG A 99 -20.81 7.99 -25.53
C ARG A 99 -21.91 7.49 -24.59
N SER A 100 -21.61 6.54 -23.72
CA SER A 100 -22.60 5.85 -22.89
C SER A 100 -22.94 6.58 -21.59
N ARG A 101 -22.16 7.58 -21.15
CA ARG A 101 -22.33 8.29 -19.87
C ARG A 101 -22.80 9.73 -20.05
N PRO A 102 -23.47 10.34 -19.06
CA PRO A 102 -23.78 11.78 -19.05
C PRO A 102 -22.52 12.63 -19.21
N ARG A 103 -22.66 13.79 -19.90
CA ARG A 103 -21.51 14.61 -20.31
C ARG A 103 -20.74 15.20 -19.11
N GLU A 104 -21.43 15.48 -18.03
CA GLU A 104 -20.91 16.13 -16.83
C GLU A 104 -20.07 15.18 -15.96
N GLU A 105 -20.29 13.87 -16.12
CA GLU A 105 -19.61 12.85 -15.33
C GLU A 105 -18.16 12.68 -15.76
N TRP A 106 -17.31 12.32 -14.79
CA TRP A 106 -15.98 11.81 -15.05
C TRP A 106 -16.04 10.45 -15.74
N VAL A 107 -15.18 10.25 -16.71
CA VAL A 107 -14.88 8.92 -17.27
C VAL A 107 -13.55 8.48 -16.71
N PHE A 108 -13.57 7.48 -15.84
CA PHE A 108 -12.39 7.01 -15.13
C PHE A 108 -12.13 5.54 -15.42
N PHE A 109 -10.87 5.26 -15.79
CA PHE A 109 -10.34 3.91 -15.94
C PHE A 109 -9.18 3.71 -14.97
N SER A 110 -9.12 2.53 -14.36
CA SER A 110 -8.03 2.14 -13.46
C SER A 110 -7.32 0.88 -13.94
N ARG A 111 -6.14 0.63 -13.37
CA ARG A 111 -5.37 -0.61 -13.59
C ARG A 111 -4.82 -0.78 -15.00
N MET A 112 -4.60 0.30 -15.75
CA MET A 112 -3.88 0.23 -17.03
C MET A 112 -2.45 -0.25 -16.79
N ASP A 113 -1.99 -1.22 -17.60
CA ASP A 113 -0.59 -1.63 -17.63
C ASP A 113 -0.07 -1.69 -19.07
N HIS A 114 0.34 -0.54 -19.60
CA HIS A 114 0.83 -0.46 -20.97
C HIS A 114 2.17 -1.17 -21.17
N THR A 115 2.91 -1.49 -20.11
CA THR A 115 4.18 -2.23 -20.23
C THR A 115 3.97 -3.67 -20.72
N LYS A 116 2.76 -4.20 -20.55
CA LYS A 116 2.33 -5.50 -21.07
C LYS A 116 1.86 -5.46 -22.53
N TRP A 117 1.73 -4.27 -23.13
CA TRP A 117 1.32 -4.14 -24.51
C TRP A 117 2.43 -4.56 -25.47
N LEU A 118 2.07 -5.10 -26.64
CA LEU A 118 3.04 -5.45 -27.67
C LEU A 118 3.87 -4.24 -28.11
N LYS A 119 3.22 -3.09 -28.26
CA LYS A 119 3.83 -1.78 -28.49
C LYS A 119 3.46 -0.89 -27.32
N PRO A 120 4.35 -0.71 -26.32
CA PRO A 120 4.05 0.00 -25.08
C PRO A 120 4.07 1.53 -25.25
N VAL A 121 3.33 2.04 -26.24
CA VAL A 121 3.22 3.45 -26.58
C VAL A 121 1.88 3.98 -26.07
N LEU A 122 1.91 4.89 -25.11
CA LEU A 122 0.72 5.54 -24.58
C LEU A 122 0.10 6.52 -25.61
N PRO A 123 -1.22 6.73 -25.57
CA PRO A 123 -1.87 7.82 -26.29
C PRO A 123 -1.26 9.17 -25.94
N THR A 124 -1.17 10.04 -26.94
CA THR A 124 -0.83 11.46 -26.76
C THR A 124 -2.03 12.25 -26.25
N LEU A 125 -1.80 13.43 -25.65
CA LEU A 125 -2.87 14.33 -25.21
C LEU A 125 -3.90 14.59 -26.33
N ALA A 126 -3.43 14.91 -27.54
CA ALA A 126 -4.32 15.17 -28.67
C ALA A 126 -5.19 13.95 -29.07
N GLU A 127 -4.64 12.73 -28.95
CA GLU A 127 -5.39 11.50 -29.20
C GLU A 127 -6.43 11.26 -28.09
N VAL A 128 -6.06 11.52 -26.82
CA VAL A 128 -6.98 11.42 -25.67
C VAL A 128 -8.10 12.45 -25.80
N ASP A 129 -7.79 13.72 -26.09
CA ASP A 129 -8.77 14.78 -26.28
C ASP A 129 -9.75 14.50 -27.43
N SER A 130 -9.21 13.99 -28.54
CA SER A 130 -10.06 13.56 -29.67
C SER A 130 -11.01 12.43 -29.29
N ALA A 131 -10.56 11.46 -28.47
CA ALA A 131 -11.40 10.36 -28.00
C ALA A 131 -12.41 10.83 -26.93
N ALA A 132 -11.98 11.75 -26.06
CA ALA A 132 -12.79 12.30 -24.97
C ALA A 132 -13.88 13.25 -25.45
N SER A 133 -13.73 13.90 -26.62
CA SER A 133 -14.71 14.82 -27.21
C SER A 133 -15.17 15.91 -26.22
N GLY A 134 -14.22 16.58 -25.56
CA GLY A 134 -14.50 17.65 -24.59
C GLY A 134 -15.04 17.16 -23.25
N ARG A 135 -14.65 15.98 -22.79
CA ARG A 135 -15.06 15.40 -21.49
C ARG A 135 -13.88 15.20 -20.56
N LYS A 136 -14.19 15.18 -19.27
CA LYS A 136 -13.22 14.85 -18.23
C LYS A 136 -12.91 13.36 -18.25
N VAL A 137 -11.78 12.98 -18.82
CA VAL A 137 -11.30 11.59 -18.89
C VAL A 137 -10.02 11.48 -18.08
N PHE A 138 -9.93 10.45 -17.25
CA PHE A 138 -8.75 10.10 -16.51
C PHE A 138 -8.51 8.59 -16.56
N VAL A 139 -7.28 8.18 -16.85
CA VAL A 139 -6.85 6.79 -16.87
C VAL A 139 -5.66 6.66 -15.94
N SER A 140 -5.80 5.86 -14.90
CA SER A 140 -4.72 5.56 -13.95
C SER A 140 -4.11 4.19 -14.21
N ASP A 141 -2.81 4.08 -14.06
CA ASP A 141 -2.16 2.77 -14.11
C ASP A 141 -2.30 1.99 -12.79
N THR A 142 -1.73 0.78 -12.77
CA THR A 142 -1.78 -0.14 -11.62
C THR A 142 -1.10 0.41 -10.36
N THR A 143 -0.19 1.38 -10.51
CA THR A 143 0.60 1.90 -9.38
C THR A 143 -0.01 3.12 -8.72
N LEU A 144 -1.04 3.73 -9.33
CA LEU A 144 -1.61 5.02 -8.93
C LEU A 144 -0.61 6.19 -8.94
N HIS A 145 0.48 6.06 -9.69
CA HIS A 145 1.53 7.07 -9.79
C HIS A 145 1.76 7.58 -11.22
N ARG A 146 1.05 6.99 -12.20
CA ARG A 146 1.10 7.40 -13.61
C ARG A 146 -0.26 7.26 -14.25
N GLY A 147 -0.54 8.13 -15.22
CA GLY A 147 -1.80 8.05 -15.95
C GLY A 147 -1.86 8.97 -17.15
N LEU A 148 -3.04 9.03 -17.75
CA LEU A 148 -3.40 9.90 -18.85
C LEU A 148 -4.61 10.73 -18.43
N ALA A 149 -4.67 11.99 -18.87
CA ALA A 149 -5.83 12.83 -18.64
C ALA A 149 -6.17 13.62 -19.91
N SER A 150 -7.45 13.90 -20.12
CA SER A 150 -7.89 14.88 -21.12
C SER A 150 -7.55 16.30 -20.65
N SER A 151 -7.53 17.25 -21.59
CA SER A 151 -7.32 18.67 -21.29
C SER A 151 -8.37 19.18 -20.29
N GLU A 152 -9.62 18.81 -20.43
CA GLU A 152 -10.70 19.18 -19.49
C GLU A 152 -10.49 18.62 -18.09
N ALA A 153 -9.97 17.40 -17.98
CA ALA A 153 -9.65 16.80 -16.69
C ALA A 153 -8.50 17.54 -16.00
N MET A 154 -7.45 17.89 -16.74
CA MET A 154 -6.32 18.69 -16.24
C MET A 154 -6.74 20.09 -15.83
N GLU A 155 -7.57 20.77 -16.64
CA GLU A 155 -8.12 22.10 -16.33
C GLU A 155 -8.99 22.04 -15.07
N ARG A 156 -9.88 21.06 -14.95
CA ARG A 156 -10.71 20.85 -13.75
C ARG A 156 -9.87 20.64 -12.49
N ALA A 157 -8.72 19.96 -12.61
CA ALA A 157 -7.79 19.75 -11.51
C ALA A 157 -6.92 20.99 -11.22
N GLY A 158 -7.05 22.09 -11.98
CA GLY A 158 -6.19 23.27 -11.86
C GLY A 158 -4.72 22.93 -12.06
N LEU A 159 -4.43 21.97 -12.96
CA LEU A 159 -3.10 21.44 -13.13
C LEU A 159 -2.21 22.42 -13.89
N ASP A 160 -1.30 23.07 -13.19
CA ASP A 160 -0.26 23.94 -13.75
C ASP A 160 1.13 23.34 -13.47
N ARG A 161 1.90 23.17 -14.53
CA ARG A 161 3.25 22.62 -14.47
C ARG A 161 4.19 23.42 -13.56
N GLN A 162 4.01 24.74 -13.48
CA GLN A 162 4.85 25.60 -12.65
C GLN A 162 4.52 25.51 -11.17
N SER A 163 3.30 25.09 -10.83
CA SER A 163 2.85 24.89 -9.46
C SER A 163 3.27 23.54 -8.87
N LEU A 164 3.80 22.62 -9.68
CA LEU A 164 4.27 21.33 -9.22
C LEU A 164 5.64 21.45 -8.55
N ARG A 165 5.83 20.72 -7.46
CA ARG A 165 7.15 20.56 -6.80
C ARG A 165 8.18 19.97 -7.77
N CYS A 166 7.75 19.05 -8.62
CA CYS A 166 8.53 18.48 -9.71
C CYS A 166 7.87 18.76 -11.07
N PRO A 167 8.20 19.88 -11.76
CA PRO A 167 7.57 20.24 -13.04
C PRO A 167 7.65 19.16 -14.13
N GLY A 168 8.63 18.24 -14.01
CA GLY A 168 8.78 17.09 -14.90
C GLY A 168 7.67 16.05 -14.78
N ASP A 169 6.81 16.12 -13.76
CA ASP A 169 5.68 15.20 -13.60
C ASP A 169 4.58 15.40 -14.66
N MET A 170 4.62 16.50 -15.40
CA MET A 170 3.91 16.67 -16.66
C MET A 170 4.88 16.50 -17.83
N ASP A 171 4.74 15.38 -18.54
CA ASP A 171 5.60 15.04 -19.66
C ASP A 171 5.42 15.98 -20.85
N THR A 172 6.53 16.37 -21.51
CA THR A 172 6.51 17.25 -22.68
C THR A 172 7.31 16.66 -23.84
N PHE A 173 6.92 17.03 -25.06
CA PHE A 173 7.75 16.86 -26.24
C PHE A 173 8.93 17.86 -26.23
N LEU A 174 9.92 17.65 -27.10
CA LEU A 174 11.07 18.56 -27.24
C LEU A 174 10.68 20.01 -27.55
N ASN A 175 9.53 20.22 -28.17
CA ASN A 175 8.99 21.56 -28.47
C ASN A 175 8.20 22.18 -27.29
N GLY A 176 8.22 21.55 -26.11
CA GLY A 176 7.54 22.03 -24.90
C GLY A 176 6.04 21.70 -24.81
N ARG A 177 5.41 21.15 -25.87
CA ARG A 177 4.00 20.75 -25.81
C ARG A 177 3.82 19.56 -24.89
N LEU A 178 2.70 19.53 -24.13
CA LEU A 178 2.36 18.40 -23.25
C LEU A 178 2.13 17.11 -24.06
N ARG A 179 2.67 16.00 -23.55
CA ARG A 179 2.45 14.65 -24.12
C ARG A 179 1.13 14.05 -23.66
N GLY A 180 0.65 14.40 -22.47
CA GLY A 180 -0.56 13.88 -21.85
C GLY A 180 -0.31 12.83 -20.77
N THR A 181 0.91 12.32 -20.65
CA THR A 181 1.29 11.45 -19.53
C THR A 181 1.53 12.30 -18.29
N LEU A 182 0.86 11.94 -17.21
CA LEU A 182 1.00 12.54 -15.89
C LEU A 182 1.70 11.53 -14.97
N TRP A 183 2.60 12.06 -14.14
CA TRP A 183 3.38 11.29 -13.20
C TRP A 183 3.20 11.82 -11.79
N GLU A 184 3.38 10.98 -10.80
CA GLU A 184 3.51 11.31 -9.39
C GLU A 184 2.53 12.41 -8.91
N GLU A 185 3.02 13.62 -8.61
CA GLU A 185 2.21 14.73 -8.12
C GLU A 185 1.14 15.20 -9.13
N ALA A 186 1.49 15.28 -10.42
CA ALA A 186 0.54 15.68 -11.45
C ALA A 186 -0.60 14.65 -11.58
N HIS A 187 -0.27 13.34 -11.54
CA HIS A 187 -1.25 12.26 -11.51
C HIS A 187 -2.13 12.36 -10.25
N GLY A 188 -1.51 12.50 -9.08
CA GLY A 188 -2.21 12.58 -7.80
C GLY A 188 -3.22 13.73 -7.73
N LYS A 189 -2.85 14.92 -8.23
CA LYS A 189 -3.77 16.07 -8.29
C LYS A 189 -5.02 15.81 -9.11
N VAL A 190 -4.90 15.16 -10.27
CA VAL A 190 -6.06 14.80 -11.10
C VAL A 190 -6.88 13.70 -10.44
N LEU A 191 -6.24 12.65 -9.91
CA LEU A 191 -6.89 11.54 -9.22
C LEU A 191 -7.78 12.02 -8.07
N PHE A 192 -7.25 12.85 -7.19
CA PHE A 192 -8.01 13.33 -6.02
C PHE A 192 -9.06 14.38 -6.38
N THR A 193 -8.81 15.22 -7.39
CA THR A 193 -9.86 16.12 -7.89
C THR A 193 -11.03 15.32 -8.46
N MET A 194 -10.75 14.29 -9.25
CA MET A 194 -11.78 13.38 -9.76
C MET A 194 -12.54 12.69 -8.63
N TYR A 195 -11.85 12.17 -7.62
CA TYR A 195 -12.52 11.52 -6.48
C TYR A 195 -13.41 12.47 -5.70
N ARG A 196 -12.99 13.69 -5.45
CA ARG A 196 -13.84 14.70 -4.80
C ARG A 196 -15.07 14.99 -5.62
N ASP A 197 -14.93 15.27 -6.91
CA ASP A 197 -16.05 15.52 -7.80
C ASP A 197 -17.04 14.36 -7.83
N VAL A 198 -16.54 13.12 -7.89
CA VAL A 198 -17.36 11.91 -7.88
C VAL A 198 -18.06 11.72 -6.53
N ILE A 199 -17.33 11.90 -5.43
CA ILE A 199 -17.91 11.81 -4.08
C ILE A 199 -18.95 12.90 -3.87
N ASP A 200 -18.69 14.13 -4.29
CA ASP A 200 -19.62 15.24 -4.14
C ASP A 200 -20.91 15.03 -4.97
N ALA A 201 -20.78 14.38 -6.14
CA ALA A 201 -21.92 14.02 -6.99
C ALA A 201 -22.77 12.88 -6.40
N TYR A 202 -22.22 12.05 -5.52
CA TYR A 202 -22.95 10.96 -4.89
C TYR A 202 -23.78 11.44 -3.69
N GLY A 203 -25.00 10.93 -3.56
CA GLY A 203 -25.80 11.10 -2.35
C GLY A 203 -25.16 10.37 -1.14
N ASP A 204 -25.46 10.87 0.07
CA ASP A 204 -24.83 10.34 1.30
C ASP A 204 -25.11 8.85 1.54
N SER A 205 -26.25 8.34 1.12
CA SER A 205 -26.57 6.91 1.20
C SER A 205 -25.62 6.07 0.34
N TYR A 206 -25.31 6.52 -0.88
CA TYR A 206 -24.41 5.80 -1.77
C TYR A 206 -22.95 5.86 -1.31
N LYS A 207 -22.49 7.03 -0.83
CA LYS A 207 -21.16 7.16 -0.21
C LYS A 207 -20.96 6.14 0.91
N ARG A 208 -22.00 6.04 1.77
CA ARG A 208 -22.01 5.11 2.91
C ARG A 208 -22.01 3.65 2.44
N GLU A 209 -22.80 3.31 1.45
CA GLU A 209 -22.89 1.97 0.87
C GLU A 209 -21.52 1.49 0.37
N ILE A 210 -20.84 2.26 -0.49
CA ILE A 210 -19.55 1.84 -1.07
C ILE A 210 -18.47 1.65 -0.02
N ILE A 211 -18.46 2.48 1.03
CA ILE A 211 -17.49 2.36 2.14
C ILE A 211 -17.80 1.13 3.00
N LEU A 212 -19.08 0.84 3.29
CA LEU A 212 -19.47 -0.33 4.06
C LEU A 212 -19.26 -1.63 3.28
N ASP A 213 -19.46 -1.65 1.96
CA ASP A 213 -19.16 -2.78 1.10
C ASP A 213 -17.66 -3.11 1.15
N GLU A 214 -16.79 -2.10 1.07
CA GLU A 214 -15.34 -2.30 1.18
C GLU A 214 -14.94 -2.77 2.58
N ALA A 215 -15.56 -2.23 3.64
CA ALA A 215 -15.31 -2.70 5.00
C ALA A 215 -15.72 -4.18 5.16
N LYS A 216 -16.85 -4.58 4.59
CA LYS A 216 -17.28 -5.98 4.57
C LYS A 216 -16.28 -6.87 3.82
N ARG A 217 -15.78 -6.42 2.68
CA ARG A 217 -14.76 -7.13 1.91
C ARG A 217 -13.46 -7.32 2.72
N CYS A 218 -13.03 -6.30 3.46
CA CYS A 218 -11.89 -6.39 4.36
C CYS A 218 -12.09 -7.46 5.45
N LEU A 219 -13.27 -7.49 6.09
CA LEU A 219 -13.60 -8.50 7.11
C LEU A 219 -13.57 -9.93 6.53
N GLN A 220 -14.01 -10.13 5.29
CA GLN A 220 -13.95 -11.42 4.60
C GLN A 220 -12.51 -11.90 4.34
N MET A 221 -11.55 -10.98 4.30
CA MET A 221 -10.11 -11.25 4.15
C MET A 221 -9.38 -11.32 5.51
N SER A 222 -10.07 -11.47 6.63
CA SER A 222 -9.49 -11.46 7.99
C SER A 222 -8.95 -10.13 8.47
N LEU A 223 -9.14 -9.05 7.76
CA LEU A 223 -8.71 -7.73 8.21
C LEU A 223 -9.64 -7.26 9.33
N THR A 224 -9.07 -6.92 10.47
CA THR A 224 -9.78 -6.41 11.65
C THR A 224 -9.46 -4.95 11.93
N HIS A 225 -8.35 -4.47 11.39
CA HIS A 225 -7.93 -3.08 11.43
C HIS A 225 -7.26 -2.69 10.10
N VAL A 226 -7.68 -1.57 9.52
CA VAL A 226 -7.14 -1.00 8.27
C VAL A 226 -6.71 0.44 8.52
N HIS A 227 -5.56 0.83 7.98
CA HIS A 227 -5.07 2.20 8.00
C HIS A 227 -4.94 2.76 6.58
N ASP A 228 -5.68 3.84 6.31
CA ASP A 228 -5.54 4.59 5.06
C ASP A 228 -4.39 5.61 5.20
N PRO A 229 -3.34 5.53 4.38
CA PRO A 229 -2.10 6.29 4.60
C PRO A 229 -2.19 7.78 4.28
N GLY A 230 -3.34 8.28 3.84
CA GLY A 230 -3.47 9.72 3.59
C GLY A 230 -4.82 10.14 3.03
N LEU A 231 -5.64 10.77 3.86
CA LEU A 231 -6.98 11.24 3.48
C LEU A 231 -7.13 12.74 3.65
N PRO A 232 -7.85 13.43 2.75
CA PRO A 232 -8.31 14.80 2.94
C PRO A 232 -9.40 14.89 4.03
N CYS A 233 -9.56 16.07 4.65
CA CYS A 233 -10.42 16.27 5.83
C CYS A 233 -11.89 15.94 5.62
N ASP A 234 -12.44 16.18 4.42
CA ASP A 234 -13.81 15.83 4.05
C ASP A 234 -14.05 14.31 4.08
N ILE A 235 -13.11 13.53 3.54
CA ILE A 235 -13.16 12.06 3.58
C ILE A 235 -12.95 11.53 5.01
N GLN A 236 -12.07 12.16 5.80
CA GLN A 236 -11.88 11.80 7.20
C GLN A 236 -13.20 11.95 7.97
N THR A 237 -13.95 13.04 7.73
CA THR A 237 -15.26 13.30 8.34
C THR A 237 -16.27 12.22 7.94
N LEU A 238 -16.30 11.83 6.66
CA LEU A 238 -17.16 10.76 6.16
C LEU A 238 -16.86 9.43 6.88
N LEU A 239 -15.58 9.02 6.95
CA LEU A 239 -15.18 7.78 7.61
C LEU A 239 -15.50 7.79 9.10
N LYS A 240 -15.27 8.91 9.79
CA LYS A 240 -15.62 9.07 11.21
C LYS A 240 -17.11 8.83 11.45
N GLY A 241 -17.98 9.34 10.57
CA GLY A 241 -19.43 9.15 10.64
C GLY A 241 -19.89 7.72 10.30
N ILE A 242 -19.10 6.98 9.52
CA ILE A 242 -19.40 5.60 9.13
C ILE A 242 -18.87 4.57 10.15
N GLN A 243 -17.77 4.87 10.85
CA GLN A 243 -17.11 3.95 11.78
C GLN A 243 -18.07 3.20 12.73
N PRO A 244 -19.10 3.81 13.35
CA PRO A 244 -20.04 3.09 14.22
C PRO A 244 -20.88 2.01 13.54
N GLN A 245 -20.89 1.95 12.21
CA GLN A 245 -21.72 1.05 11.42
C GLN A 245 -20.96 -0.19 10.93
N THR A 246 -19.67 -0.27 11.19
CA THR A 246 -18.82 -1.42 10.85
C THR A 246 -17.98 -1.83 12.05
N PRO A 247 -17.81 -3.14 12.29
CA PRO A 247 -16.86 -3.62 13.30
C PRO A 247 -15.39 -3.48 12.85
N LEU A 248 -15.12 -3.30 11.55
CA LEU A 248 -13.78 -3.05 11.04
C LEU A 248 -13.23 -1.76 11.66
N LYS A 249 -12.08 -1.84 12.32
CA LYS A 249 -11.42 -0.67 12.90
C LYS A 249 -10.72 0.12 11.79
N LEU A 250 -11.19 1.34 11.50
CA LEU A 250 -10.63 2.21 10.48
C LEU A 250 -9.77 3.29 11.13
N SER A 251 -8.59 3.49 10.60
CA SER A 251 -7.70 4.58 10.96
C SER A 251 -7.08 5.21 9.71
N TRP A 252 -6.53 6.40 9.85
CA TRP A 252 -5.96 7.13 8.70
C TRP A 252 -4.90 8.15 9.13
N SER A 253 -3.98 8.43 8.18
CA SER A 253 -3.10 9.58 8.24
C SER A 253 -3.75 10.80 7.61
N VAL A 254 -3.42 11.97 8.13
CA VAL A 254 -3.84 13.24 7.54
C VAL A 254 -3.04 13.47 6.26
N SER A 255 -3.74 13.85 5.20
CA SER A 255 -3.16 14.33 3.96
C SER A 255 -2.97 15.84 4.04
N THR A 256 -1.76 16.33 3.84
CA THR A 256 -1.42 17.75 3.78
C THR A 256 -0.94 18.12 2.38
N HIS A 257 -0.68 19.39 2.11
CA HIS A 257 -0.10 19.82 0.83
C HIS A 257 1.29 19.21 0.55
N GLU A 258 1.89 18.54 1.53
CA GLU A 258 3.12 17.76 1.37
C GLU A 258 2.87 16.36 0.80
N ASN A 259 1.63 15.92 0.76
CA ASN A 259 1.23 14.66 0.17
C ASN A 259 1.12 14.80 -1.37
N LEU A 260 1.52 13.76 -2.12
CA LEU A 260 1.35 13.69 -3.58
C LEU A 260 -0.11 13.84 -4.01
N TYR A 261 -1.00 13.36 -3.18
CA TYR A 261 -2.42 13.21 -3.48
C TYR A 261 -3.29 14.33 -2.91
N THR A 262 -2.71 15.40 -2.38
CA THR A 262 -3.52 16.49 -1.85
C THR A 262 -3.96 17.45 -2.96
N PRO A 263 -5.27 17.60 -3.18
CA PRO A 263 -5.78 18.57 -4.15
C PRO A 263 -5.38 20.01 -3.79
N PRO A 264 -5.32 20.92 -4.77
CA PRO A 264 -5.12 22.35 -4.50
C PRO A 264 -6.19 22.88 -3.53
N GLY A 265 -5.79 23.71 -2.58
CA GLY A 265 -6.68 24.36 -1.61
C GLY A 265 -7.12 23.48 -0.44
N VAL A 266 -6.59 22.26 -0.31
CA VAL A 266 -6.75 21.46 0.92
C VAL A 266 -5.55 21.73 1.81
N GLU A 267 -5.84 22.42 2.89
CA GLU A 267 -4.82 22.80 3.84
C GLU A 267 -5.11 22.29 5.19
N ASP A 268 -4.40 22.36 6.07
CA ASP A 268 -4.52 22.60 7.50
C ASP A 268 -4.94 21.38 8.33
N ASP A 269 -3.96 20.95 9.12
CA ASP A 269 -4.17 20.01 10.21
C ASP A 269 -5.19 20.53 11.26
N ALA A 270 -5.50 21.84 11.29
CA ALA A 270 -6.52 22.40 12.15
C ALA A 270 -7.94 21.90 11.88
N LYS A 271 -8.23 21.47 10.65
CA LYS A 271 -9.50 20.87 10.24
C LYS A 271 -9.47 19.35 10.26
N ALA A 272 -8.37 18.73 10.61
CA ALA A 272 -8.22 17.28 10.56
C ALA A 272 -9.13 16.58 11.57
N VAL A 273 -9.81 15.56 11.08
CA VAL A 273 -10.63 14.64 11.89
C VAL A 273 -9.84 13.35 12.09
N HIS A 274 -9.61 12.99 13.36
CA HIS A 274 -8.78 11.83 13.70
C HIS A 274 -9.63 10.60 14.01
N SER A 275 -9.06 9.42 13.70
CA SER A 275 -9.62 8.14 14.10
C SER A 275 -9.55 7.93 15.60
N ASP A 276 -10.47 7.13 16.15
CA ASP A 276 -10.41 6.65 17.55
C ASP A 276 -9.57 5.39 17.71
N HIS A 277 -9.13 4.78 16.59
CA HIS A 277 -8.48 3.48 16.56
C HIS A 277 -6.96 3.53 16.41
N ALA A 278 -6.39 4.72 16.18
CA ALA A 278 -4.94 4.92 16.12
C ALA A 278 -4.59 6.37 16.52
N PRO A 279 -3.37 6.63 17.01
CA PRO A 279 -2.85 7.98 17.18
C PRO A 279 -2.88 8.75 15.86
N LYS A 280 -3.03 10.08 15.97
CA LYS A 280 -2.97 10.95 14.79
C LYS A 280 -1.63 10.82 14.08
N SER A 281 -1.68 10.79 12.75
CA SER A 281 -0.51 10.62 11.90
C SER A 281 -0.58 11.49 10.65
N VAL A 282 0.57 11.80 10.07
CA VAL A 282 0.71 12.60 8.85
C VAL A 282 1.60 11.89 7.85
N LYS A 283 1.22 11.93 6.58
CA LYS A 283 1.95 11.26 5.49
C LYS A 283 2.82 12.24 4.71
N PHE A 284 4.09 11.86 4.53
CA PHE A 284 5.06 12.50 3.65
C PHE A 284 5.42 11.58 2.48
N PHE A 285 5.69 12.16 1.32
CA PHE A 285 6.24 11.47 0.15
C PHE A 285 7.61 12.04 -0.18
N LEU A 286 8.66 11.20 -0.15
CA LEU A 286 10.02 11.64 -0.47
C LEU A 286 10.40 11.36 -1.92
N ASP A 287 9.91 10.27 -2.48
CA ASP A 287 10.01 9.95 -3.91
C ASP A 287 8.66 9.45 -4.43
N GLY A 288 8.63 8.88 -5.61
CA GLY A 288 7.45 8.28 -6.20
C GLY A 288 7.64 6.79 -6.50
N ALA A 289 6.63 6.17 -7.11
CA ALA A 289 6.68 4.75 -7.44
C ALA A 289 7.35 4.48 -8.80
N HIS A 290 7.02 5.25 -9.82
CA HIS A 290 7.68 5.18 -11.13
C HIS A 290 8.97 5.98 -11.18
N ARG A 291 8.98 7.16 -10.57
CA ARG A 291 10.13 8.04 -10.46
C ARG A 291 10.69 7.97 -9.06
N THR A 292 11.68 7.12 -8.86
CA THR A 292 12.26 6.87 -7.54
C THR A 292 13.57 7.63 -7.31
N ALA A 293 13.97 7.70 -6.05
CA ALA A 293 15.29 8.19 -5.65
C ALA A 293 16.19 7.01 -5.26
N ALA A 294 16.94 6.50 -6.23
CA ALA A 294 17.78 5.33 -6.03
C ALA A 294 19.16 5.48 -6.65
N SER A 295 20.16 4.79 -6.11
CA SER A 295 21.51 4.71 -6.68
C SER A 295 22.05 3.29 -6.68
N MET A 296 22.86 2.99 -7.70
CA MET A 296 23.50 1.69 -7.86
C MET A 296 24.89 1.84 -8.50
N PRO A 297 25.80 0.86 -8.34
CA PRO A 297 27.08 0.85 -9.04
C PRO A 297 26.89 0.91 -10.56
N VAL A 298 27.79 1.62 -11.27
CA VAL A 298 27.75 1.73 -12.74
C VAL A 298 27.70 0.36 -13.41
N ALA A 299 28.52 -0.59 -12.90
CA ALA A 299 28.53 -1.96 -13.43
C ALA A 299 27.17 -2.67 -13.34
N ALA A 300 26.39 -2.42 -12.29
CA ALA A 300 25.03 -2.97 -12.15
C ALA A 300 24.09 -2.36 -13.17
N GLY A 301 24.13 -1.04 -13.35
CA GLY A 301 23.30 -0.35 -14.34
C GLY A 301 23.62 -0.75 -15.78
N LEU A 302 24.91 -0.95 -16.12
CA LEU A 302 25.29 -1.47 -17.44
C LEU A 302 24.75 -2.89 -17.68
N LYS A 303 24.84 -3.78 -16.67
CA LYS A 303 24.21 -5.11 -16.75
C LYS A 303 22.70 -5.01 -16.98
N ALA A 304 22.02 -4.08 -16.28
CA ALA A 304 20.60 -3.84 -16.45
C ALA A 304 20.25 -3.44 -17.89
N MET A 305 21.02 -2.52 -18.49
CA MET A 305 20.82 -2.09 -19.88
C MET A 305 20.99 -3.23 -20.87
N VAL A 306 22.06 -4.03 -20.72
CA VAL A 306 22.32 -5.19 -21.59
C VAL A 306 21.18 -6.21 -21.45
N ARG A 307 20.77 -6.52 -20.22
CA ARG A 307 19.69 -7.48 -19.96
C ARG A 307 18.36 -7.01 -20.54
N ALA A 308 17.99 -5.73 -20.34
CA ALA A 308 16.77 -5.16 -20.93
C ALA A 308 16.78 -5.23 -22.47
N GLY A 309 17.95 -5.04 -23.09
CA GLY A 309 18.11 -5.23 -24.55
C GLY A 309 17.88 -6.68 -24.97
N LEU A 310 18.48 -7.64 -24.27
CA LEU A 310 18.31 -9.08 -24.54
C LEU A 310 16.85 -9.53 -24.31
N ASP A 311 16.24 -9.09 -23.22
CA ASP A 311 14.84 -9.40 -22.90
C ASP A 311 13.89 -8.81 -23.95
N SER A 312 14.14 -7.56 -24.41
CA SER A 312 13.35 -6.96 -25.48
C SER A 312 13.43 -7.74 -26.81
N LEU A 313 14.61 -8.30 -27.12
CA LEU A 313 14.81 -9.16 -28.30
C LEU A 313 14.10 -10.51 -28.13
N SER A 314 14.25 -11.16 -26.98
CA SER A 314 13.66 -12.49 -26.70
C SER A 314 12.14 -12.44 -26.62
N GLU A 315 11.59 -11.42 -25.97
CA GLU A 315 10.16 -11.21 -25.81
C GLU A 315 9.50 -10.56 -27.05
N ARG A 316 10.30 -10.14 -28.02
CA ARG A 316 9.87 -9.41 -29.24
C ARG A 316 8.99 -8.19 -28.91
N ARG A 317 9.28 -7.51 -27.80
CA ARG A 317 8.58 -6.29 -27.34
C ARG A 317 9.57 -5.27 -26.74
N LEU A 318 9.24 -3.99 -26.86
CA LEU A 318 10.11 -2.89 -26.41
C LEU A 318 9.92 -2.53 -24.91
N GLY A 319 8.97 -3.17 -24.20
CA GLY A 319 8.65 -2.85 -22.81
C GLY A 319 9.86 -2.80 -21.86
N PRO A 320 10.75 -3.82 -21.85
CA PRO A 320 11.92 -3.82 -20.98
C PRO A 320 12.88 -2.65 -21.22
N LEU A 321 13.10 -2.25 -22.47
CA LEU A 321 13.92 -1.07 -22.80
C LEU A 321 13.21 0.24 -22.48
N GLN A 322 11.91 0.34 -22.72
CA GLN A 322 11.15 1.56 -22.49
C GLN A 322 11.16 1.96 -21.01
N LEU A 323 11.04 1.02 -20.10
CA LEU A 323 11.13 1.29 -18.66
C LEU A 323 12.45 1.98 -18.27
N LEU A 324 13.55 1.65 -18.93
CA LEU A 324 14.83 2.32 -18.71
C LEU A 324 14.84 3.75 -19.28
N PHE A 325 14.25 3.96 -20.45
CA PHE A 325 14.22 5.28 -21.08
C PHE A 325 13.24 6.26 -20.44
N GLU A 326 12.23 5.74 -19.72
CA GLU A 326 11.31 6.57 -18.93
C GLU A 326 11.97 7.14 -17.67
N GLN A 327 13.07 6.54 -17.22
CA GLN A 327 13.83 6.99 -16.07
C GLN A 327 14.86 8.05 -16.43
N LYS A 328 14.91 9.12 -15.66
CA LYS A 328 16.00 10.08 -15.74
C LYS A 328 17.20 9.54 -14.96
N ILE A 329 18.19 8.98 -15.67
CA ILE A 329 19.40 8.43 -15.07
C ILE A 329 20.54 9.45 -15.19
N VAL A 330 21.23 9.70 -14.10
CA VAL A 330 22.42 10.57 -14.07
C VAL A 330 23.60 9.83 -13.43
N LEU A 331 24.82 10.19 -13.82
CA LEU A 331 26.02 9.76 -13.13
C LEU A 331 26.33 10.75 -12.00
N LYS A 332 26.28 10.29 -10.75
CA LYS A 332 26.56 11.10 -9.56
C LYS A 332 27.42 10.30 -8.58
N ASP A 333 28.52 10.90 -8.12
CA ASP A 333 29.43 10.30 -7.14
C ASP A 333 29.90 8.87 -7.52
N GLY A 334 30.16 8.65 -8.82
CA GLY A 334 30.58 7.37 -9.38
C GLY A 334 29.49 6.28 -9.40
N LYS A 335 28.24 6.64 -9.19
CA LYS A 335 27.07 5.74 -9.23
C LYS A 335 26.05 6.20 -10.25
N LEU A 336 25.33 5.25 -10.84
CA LEU A 336 24.12 5.56 -11.58
C LEU A 336 23.02 5.90 -10.59
N THR A 337 22.38 7.04 -10.80
CA THR A 337 21.41 7.61 -9.86
C THR A 337 20.12 7.98 -10.58
N LEU A 338 19.02 7.55 -10.01
CA LEU A 338 17.65 8.02 -10.29
C LEU A 338 17.37 9.15 -9.30
N PRO A 339 17.35 10.43 -9.73
CA PRO A 339 17.46 11.55 -8.79
C PRO A 339 16.12 12.12 -8.33
N TYR A 340 15.01 11.40 -8.47
CA TYR A 340 13.68 11.93 -8.17
C TYR A 340 13.44 12.00 -6.65
N LEU A 341 13.73 13.17 -6.08
CA LEU A 341 13.38 13.52 -4.70
C LEU A 341 12.42 14.71 -4.71
N ARG A 342 11.35 14.61 -3.95
CA ARG A 342 10.39 15.73 -3.76
C ARG A 342 10.95 16.81 -2.84
N PHE A 343 11.76 16.43 -1.86
CA PHE A 343 12.47 17.36 -0.98
C PHE A 343 13.95 17.38 -1.35
N GLN A 344 14.37 18.41 -2.11
CA GLN A 344 15.78 18.59 -2.46
C GLN A 344 16.60 19.09 -1.25
N ASP A 345 15.99 19.91 -0.38
CA ASP A 345 16.58 20.36 0.87
C ASP A 345 16.05 19.54 2.05
N ILE A 346 16.95 18.82 2.69
CA ILE A 346 16.62 18.04 3.89
C ILE A 346 16.20 18.92 5.07
N ASN A 347 16.60 20.20 5.12
CA ASN A 347 16.20 21.10 6.21
C ASN A 347 14.73 21.52 6.06
N GLU A 348 14.26 21.74 4.83
CA GLU A 348 12.82 21.91 4.57
C GLU A 348 12.02 20.72 5.12
N LEU A 349 12.43 19.50 4.78
CA LEU A 349 11.76 18.28 5.26
C LEU A 349 11.77 18.17 6.77
N LYS A 350 12.92 18.44 7.42
CA LYS A 350 13.05 18.43 8.88
C LYS A 350 12.13 19.46 9.54
N THR A 351 12.09 20.68 9.03
CA THR A 351 11.22 21.75 9.56
C THR A 351 9.75 21.34 9.54
N LYS A 352 9.30 20.80 8.42
CA LYS A 352 7.90 20.32 8.26
C LYS A 352 7.60 19.13 9.17
N ALA A 353 8.49 18.16 9.24
CA ALA A 353 8.33 17.00 10.12
C ALA A 353 8.37 17.40 11.61
N SER A 354 9.22 18.36 12.02
CA SER A 354 9.24 18.89 13.38
C SER A 354 7.92 19.55 13.77
N TYR A 355 7.35 20.37 12.88
CA TYR A 355 6.06 21.02 13.09
C TYR A 355 4.95 20.01 13.44
N PHE A 356 4.84 18.91 12.70
CA PHE A 356 3.85 17.88 13.00
C PHE A 356 4.21 17.06 14.24
N SER A 357 5.50 16.77 14.44
CA SER A 357 5.98 16.06 15.63
C SER A 357 5.67 16.82 16.91
N GLU A 358 5.90 18.13 16.96
CA GLU A 358 5.58 19.01 18.09
C GLU A 358 4.08 19.04 18.41
N LYS A 359 3.24 18.88 17.40
CA LYS A 359 1.79 18.72 17.54
C LYS A 359 1.39 17.29 17.94
N GLY A 360 2.33 16.39 18.17
CA GLY A 360 2.10 15.00 18.60
C GLY A 360 1.65 14.07 17.49
N TYR A 361 1.91 14.39 16.22
CA TYR A 361 1.64 13.48 15.11
C TYR A 361 2.72 12.41 14.99
N ARG A 362 2.29 11.21 14.71
CA ARG A 362 3.13 10.15 14.16
C ARG A 362 3.53 10.50 12.73
N ILE A 363 4.79 10.23 12.34
CA ILE A 363 5.29 10.53 11.00
C ILE A 363 5.28 9.26 10.15
N VAL A 364 4.56 9.30 9.04
CA VAL A 364 4.49 8.21 8.04
C VAL A 364 5.15 8.69 6.75
N VAL A 365 6.11 7.94 6.23
CA VAL A 365 6.97 8.38 5.13
C VAL A 365 6.98 7.38 3.98
N HIS A 366 6.55 7.78 2.79
CA HIS A 366 6.80 7.04 1.56
C HIS A 366 8.24 7.24 1.11
N ALA A 367 8.99 6.15 1.00
CA ALA A 367 10.37 6.14 0.52
C ALA A 367 10.67 4.80 -0.18
N LEU A 368 10.57 4.76 -1.49
CA LEU A 368 10.67 3.53 -2.26
C LEU A 368 12.13 3.18 -2.58
N GLY A 369 12.91 4.14 -3.05
CA GLY A 369 14.32 3.96 -3.39
C GLY A 369 15.26 4.16 -2.19
N ASN A 370 16.47 3.62 -2.28
CA ASN A 370 17.45 3.68 -1.21
C ASN A 370 17.89 5.10 -0.83
N ILE A 371 17.96 6.04 -1.78
CA ILE A 371 18.26 7.45 -1.46
C ILE A 371 17.13 8.07 -0.63
N ALA A 372 15.88 7.84 -1.01
CA ALA A 372 14.73 8.34 -0.26
C ALA A 372 14.66 7.72 1.15
N ALA A 373 14.92 6.41 1.28
CA ALA A 373 14.96 5.73 2.57
C ALA A 373 16.03 6.31 3.51
N VAL A 374 17.24 6.59 2.99
CA VAL A 374 18.29 7.25 3.78
C VAL A 374 17.92 8.69 4.13
N GLN A 375 17.25 9.43 3.23
CA GLN A 375 16.76 10.77 3.55
C GLN A 375 15.70 10.72 4.66
N ALA A 376 14.76 9.76 4.61
CA ALA A 376 13.78 9.51 5.67
C ALA A 376 14.48 9.21 7.01
N ALA A 377 15.45 8.29 7.00
CA ALA A 377 16.22 7.93 8.20
C ALA A 377 16.94 9.15 8.83
N ARG A 378 17.61 9.96 8.01
CA ARG A 378 18.30 11.18 8.47
C ARG A 378 17.33 12.20 9.06
N MET A 379 16.16 12.37 8.46
CA MET A 379 15.12 13.25 8.97
C MET A 379 14.60 12.72 10.32
N LEU A 380 14.24 11.44 10.41
CA LEU A 380 13.71 10.82 11.63
C LEU A 380 14.72 10.84 12.79
N LYS A 381 16.01 10.62 12.52
CA LYS A 381 17.09 10.75 13.53
C LYS A 381 17.19 12.18 14.08
N ALA A 382 16.96 13.19 13.23
CA ALA A 382 17.02 14.59 13.65
C ALA A 382 15.78 15.03 14.43
N VAL A 383 14.59 14.65 13.95
CA VAL A 383 13.29 15.08 14.51
C VAL A 383 12.90 14.27 15.75
N ARG A 384 13.17 12.96 15.75
CA ARG A 384 12.81 12.03 16.84
C ARG A 384 11.34 12.16 17.27
N PRO A 385 10.40 11.89 16.37
CA PRO A 385 9.00 12.16 16.64
C PRO A 385 8.49 11.35 17.85
N ALA A 386 7.93 12.04 18.85
CA ALA A 386 7.44 11.41 20.07
C ALA A 386 6.31 10.39 19.80
N GLY A 387 5.48 10.63 18.77
CA GLY A 387 4.46 9.69 18.31
C GLY A 387 5.01 8.47 17.57
N GLY A 388 6.33 8.38 17.35
CA GLY A 388 6.96 7.34 16.54
C GLY A 388 6.82 7.60 15.05
N ALA A 389 7.32 6.65 14.26
CA ALA A 389 7.28 6.75 12.80
C ALA A 389 7.18 5.37 12.12
N SER A 390 6.71 5.38 10.87
CA SER A 390 6.89 4.28 9.92
C SER A 390 7.44 4.80 8.60
N VAL A 391 8.22 3.96 7.91
CA VAL A 391 8.68 4.21 6.55
C VAL A 391 8.14 3.10 5.66
N GLU A 392 7.45 3.52 4.62
CA GLU A 392 6.70 2.66 3.73
C GLU A 392 7.53 2.30 2.50
N HIS A 393 7.35 1.10 2.02
CA HIS A 393 7.93 0.48 0.84
C HIS A 393 9.37 0.04 1.02
N MET A 394 10.33 0.95 1.07
CA MET A 394 11.76 0.62 1.12
C MET A 394 12.10 -0.59 0.22
N LEU A 395 11.67 -0.49 -1.04
CA LEU A 395 11.66 -1.60 -1.99
C LEU A 395 13.05 -2.20 -2.23
N ILE A 396 14.07 -1.34 -2.27
CA ILE A 396 15.46 -1.72 -2.52
C ILE A 396 16.41 -0.95 -1.58
N LEU A 397 17.19 -1.66 -0.78
CA LEU A 397 18.19 -1.07 0.13
C LEU A 397 19.55 -1.74 -0.02
N THR A 398 20.62 -1.00 0.24
CA THR A 398 21.94 -1.58 0.50
C THR A 398 22.03 -2.03 1.98
N ARG A 399 23.09 -2.76 2.33
CA ARG A 399 23.34 -3.12 3.73
C ARG A 399 23.59 -1.88 4.60
N GLU A 400 24.33 -0.93 4.07
CA GLU A 400 24.65 0.35 4.71
C GLU A 400 23.37 1.18 4.95
N ASP A 401 22.42 1.18 4.00
CA ASP A 401 21.13 1.87 4.15
C ASP A 401 20.30 1.25 5.29
N ILE A 402 20.31 -0.08 5.40
CA ILE A 402 19.64 -0.81 6.49
C ILE A 402 20.26 -0.45 7.84
N ASP A 403 21.60 -0.36 7.93
CA ASP A 403 22.29 0.04 9.15
C ASP A 403 21.90 1.45 9.58
N VAL A 404 21.88 2.40 8.65
CA VAL A 404 21.43 3.79 8.90
C VAL A 404 19.98 3.84 9.35
N PHE A 405 19.11 3.03 8.74
CA PHE A 405 17.69 2.98 9.09
C PHE A 405 17.44 2.37 10.47
N ALA A 406 18.19 1.32 10.85
CA ALA A 406 18.04 0.64 12.13
C ALA A 406 18.22 1.57 13.35
N GLU A 407 19.01 2.65 13.19
CA GLU A 407 19.23 3.64 14.25
C GLU A 407 18.02 4.60 14.49
N THR A 408 16.98 4.52 13.66
CA THR A 408 15.83 5.44 13.76
C THR A 408 14.77 5.00 14.76
N GLY A 409 14.68 3.70 15.05
CA GLY A 409 13.59 3.10 15.82
C GLY A 409 12.24 3.11 15.08
N ALA A 410 12.19 3.50 13.81
CA ALA A 410 10.98 3.50 13.01
C ALA A 410 10.60 2.09 12.55
N VAL A 411 9.31 1.88 12.28
CA VAL A 411 8.80 0.63 11.70
C VAL A 411 9.03 0.65 10.18
N ALA A 412 9.52 -0.46 9.63
CA ALA A 412 9.63 -0.70 8.20
C ALA A 412 8.36 -1.39 7.69
N SER A 413 7.54 -0.71 6.90
CA SER A 413 6.32 -1.27 6.30
C SER A 413 6.60 -1.67 4.86
N ILE A 414 6.60 -2.97 4.59
CA ILE A 414 7.02 -3.59 3.32
C ILE A 414 5.84 -4.32 2.70
N GLN A 415 5.79 -4.37 1.36
CA GLN A 415 4.73 -5.01 0.59
C GLN A 415 5.24 -6.22 -0.23
N PRO A 416 5.45 -7.40 0.39
CA PRO A 416 5.96 -8.58 -0.34
C PRO A 416 5.01 -9.08 -1.42
N GLY A 417 3.73 -8.71 -1.34
CA GLY A 417 2.73 -8.96 -2.38
C GLY A 417 3.08 -8.38 -3.75
N PHE A 418 4.00 -7.43 -3.80
CA PHE A 418 4.54 -6.88 -5.05
C PHE A 418 5.56 -7.80 -5.76
N ILE A 419 6.08 -8.83 -5.08
CA ILE A 419 7.10 -9.71 -5.67
C ILE A 419 6.66 -10.29 -7.00
N PRO A 420 5.44 -10.87 -7.18
CA PRO A 420 5.03 -11.43 -8.46
C PRO A 420 5.00 -10.43 -9.62
N ASP A 421 4.74 -9.15 -9.34
CA ASP A 421 4.57 -8.13 -10.38
C ASP A 421 5.89 -7.39 -10.70
N TYR A 422 6.77 -7.20 -9.71
CA TYR A 422 7.95 -6.34 -9.86
C TYR A 422 9.29 -7.08 -9.82
N ALA A 423 9.31 -8.36 -9.43
CA ALA A 423 10.56 -9.12 -9.28
C ALA A 423 11.39 -9.13 -10.56
N ASP A 424 10.79 -9.36 -11.72
CA ASP A 424 11.50 -9.39 -12.99
C ASP A 424 12.12 -8.04 -13.34
N ALA A 425 11.42 -6.93 -13.06
CA ALA A 425 11.97 -5.59 -13.25
C ALA A 425 13.15 -5.33 -12.32
N ILE A 426 13.05 -5.76 -11.05
CA ILE A 426 14.11 -5.62 -10.05
C ILE A 426 15.34 -6.47 -10.43
N GLU A 427 15.15 -7.72 -10.85
CA GLU A 427 16.24 -8.57 -11.31
C GLU A 427 16.93 -8.03 -12.55
N ARG A 428 16.15 -7.43 -13.48
CA ARG A 428 16.69 -6.77 -14.68
C ARG A 428 17.59 -5.60 -14.33
N MET A 429 17.37 -4.92 -13.20
CA MET A 429 18.29 -3.88 -12.73
C MET A 429 19.71 -4.40 -12.47
N GLY A 430 19.91 -5.73 -12.40
CA GLY A 430 21.21 -6.36 -12.27
C GLY A 430 21.99 -5.99 -10.99
N ALA A 431 21.30 -5.37 -10.04
CA ALA A 431 21.90 -4.81 -8.85
C ALA A 431 21.92 -5.77 -7.64
N ILE A 432 21.23 -6.91 -7.72
CA ILE A 432 21.28 -7.97 -6.71
C ILE A 432 22.63 -8.70 -6.82
N PRO A 433 23.36 -8.94 -5.72
CA PRO A 433 22.97 -8.75 -4.31
C PRO A 433 23.37 -7.40 -3.69
N TYR A 434 23.84 -6.42 -4.46
CA TYR A 434 24.19 -5.10 -3.95
C TYR A 434 22.98 -4.36 -3.36
N LEU A 435 21.88 -4.33 -4.10
CA LEU A 435 20.57 -3.90 -3.61
C LEU A 435 19.76 -5.13 -3.18
N LYS A 436 19.26 -5.10 -1.97
CA LYS A 436 18.36 -6.11 -1.42
C LYS A 436 16.92 -5.71 -1.66
N PRO A 437 16.18 -6.48 -2.48
CA PRO A 437 14.78 -6.21 -2.72
C PRO A 437 13.92 -6.72 -1.56
N PHE A 438 12.97 -5.92 -1.12
CA PHE A 438 12.07 -6.25 0.00
C PHE A 438 12.87 -6.85 1.18
N PRO A 439 13.72 -6.06 1.87
CA PRO A 439 14.80 -6.56 2.73
C PRO A 439 14.33 -7.00 4.12
N LEU A 440 13.30 -7.86 4.17
CA LEU A 440 12.63 -8.27 5.42
C LEU A 440 13.57 -8.93 6.42
N LYS A 441 14.33 -9.95 5.97
CA LYS A 441 15.24 -10.69 6.86
C LYS A 441 16.42 -9.84 7.31
N SER A 442 16.93 -9.02 6.42
CA SER A 442 18.03 -8.10 6.72
C SER A 442 17.62 -7.05 7.76
N LEU A 443 16.41 -6.49 7.66
CA LEU A 443 15.85 -5.56 8.65
C LEU A 443 15.65 -6.25 10.00
N LEU A 444 15.03 -7.42 10.04
CA LEU A 444 14.84 -8.19 11.28
C LEU A 444 16.16 -8.51 11.97
N LYS A 445 17.21 -8.90 11.23
CA LYS A 445 18.54 -9.17 11.78
C LYS A 445 19.18 -7.94 12.44
N ARG A 446 18.75 -6.73 12.07
CA ARG A 446 19.19 -5.45 12.67
C ARG A 446 18.27 -4.97 13.79
N GLY A 447 17.27 -5.77 14.17
CA GLY A 447 16.31 -5.41 15.21
C GLY A 447 15.28 -4.37 14.77
N VAL A 448 15.14 -4.11 13.46
CA VAL A 448 14.13 -3.19 12.95
C VAL A 448 12.76 -3.88 13.03
N PRO A 449 11.77 -3.25 13.67
CA PRO A 449 10.40 -3.76 13.63
C PRO A 449 9.85 -3.66 12.21
N ILE A 450 9.30 -4.76 11.70
CA ILE A 450 8.71 -4.81 10.36
C ILE A 450 7.19 -4.92 10.41
N CYS A 451 6.54 -4.32 9.43
CA CYS A 451 5.14 -4.49 9.08
C CYS A 451 5.02 -5.03 7.66
N ILE A 452 4.09 -5.93 7.43
CA ILE A 452 3.65 -6.33 6.09
C ILE A 452 2.29 -5.71 5.83
N SER A 453 2.14 -4.98 4.73
CA SER A 453 0.92 -4.30 4.31
C SER A 453 0.64 -4.57 2.83
N SER A 454 -0.53 -4.18 2.33
CA SER A 454 -0.94 -4.47 0.96
C SER A 454 -0.57 -3.38 -0.04
N ASP A 455 -0.65 -2.13 0.38
CA ASP A 455 -0.73 -0.96 -0.52
C ASP A 455 -1.89 -1.11 -1.53
N GLY A 456 -2.96 -1.78 -1.10
CA GLY A 456 -4.15 -1.97 -1.96
C GLY A 456 -4.77 -0.63 -2.36
N PRO A 457 -5.14 -0.44 -3.64
CA PRO A 457 -5.31 -1.45 -4.68
C PRO A 457 -4.08 -1.67 -5.58
N CYS A 458 -2.90 -1.10 -5.25
CA CYS A 458 -1.67 -1.25 -6.06
C CYS A 458 -1.08 -2.66 -5.95
N GLY A 459 -1.25 -3.32 -4.80
CA GLY A 459 -0.84 -4.69 -4.53
C GLY A 459 -2.00 -5.64 -4.27
N SER A 460 -1.66 -6.88 -3.89
CA SER A 460 -2.68 -7.87 -3.49
C SER A 460 -3.38 -7.45 -2.21
N ASP A 461 -4.70 -7.43 -2.24
CA ASP A 461 -5.56 -7.10 -1.10
C ASP A 461 -5.56 -8.18 0.00
N ASP A 462 -5.17 -9.42 -0.34
CA ASP A 462 -5.18 -10.55 0.61
C ASP A 462 -3.96 -10.48 1.55
N PRO A 463 -4.14 -10.22 2.86
CA PRO A 463 -3.04 -10.13 3.81
C PRO A 463 -2.30 -11.46 4.00
N LEU A 464 -2.99 -12.60 3.84
CA LEU A 464 -2.34 -13.91 3.89
C LEU A 464 -1.49 -14.15 2.65
N PHE A 465 -1.91 -13.68 1.47
CA PHE A 465 -1.06 -13.72 0.28
C PHE A 465 0.21 -12.90 0.50
N ASN A 466 0.11 -11.68 1.03
CA ASN A 466 1.28 -10.84 1.34
C ASN A 466 2.23 -11.53 2.32
N ALA A 467 1.69 -12.16 3.38
CA ALA A 467 2.49 -12.93 4.34
C ALA A 467 3.16 -14.16 3.70
N ARG A 468 2.46 -14.89 2.82
CA ARG A 468 3.02 -16.03 2.05
C ARG A 468 4.19 -15.58 1.18
N ARG A 469 4.05 -14.44 0.46
CA ARG A 469 5.15 -13.90 -0.37
C ARG A 469 6.37 -13.48 0.45
N ALA A 470 6.22 -13.09 1.71
CA ALA A 470 7.34 -12.86 2.61
C ALA A 470 8.11 -14.15 2.96
N VAL A 471 7.40 -15.27 3.05
CA VAL A 471 7.96 -16.59 3.41
C VAL A 471 8.57 -17.29 2.20
N ASP A 472 7.85 -17.36 1.09
CA ASP A 472 8.24 -18.14 -0.09
C ASP A 472 8.94 -17.32 -1.18
N ARG A 473 8.71 -16.00 -1.23
CA ARG A 473 9.26 -15.04 -2.20
C ARG A 473 9.05 -15.44 -3.66
N LYS A 474 7.96 -16.16 -3.93
CA LYS A 474 7.65 -16.68 -5.26
C LYS A 474 7.27 -15.58 -6.23
N LYS A 475 7.89 -15.62 -7.40
CA LYS A 475 7.52 -14.88 -8.61
C LYS A 475 6.36 -15.56 -9.33
N THR A 476 5.84 -14.91 -10.36
CA THR A 476 4.75 -15.47 -11.22
C THR A 476 5.17 -16.77 -11.92
N ASP A 477 6.44 -16.93 -12.28
CA ASP A 477 6.99 -18.13 -12.90
C ASP A 477 7.32 -19.27 -11.90
N GLY A 478 7.04 -19.06 -10.60
CA GLY A 478 7.30 -20.00 -9.52
C GLY A 478 8.73 -20.00 -9.00
N THR A 479 9.66 -19.26 -9.60
CA THR A 479 11.01 -19.06 -9.08
C THR A 479 11.00 -18.04 -7.93
N MET A 480 12.10 -17.91 -7.19
CA MET A 480 12.19 -17.05 -6.01
C MET A 480 13.05 -15.82 -6.27
N LEU A 481 12.58 -14.67 -5.79
CA LEU A 481 13.37 -13.44 -5.73
C LEU A 481 14.21 -13.42 -4.45
N ASP A 482 15.55 -13.34 -4.55
CA ASP A 482 16.48 -13.19 -3.42
C ASP A 482 16.09 -14.05 -2.19
N PRO A 483 16.28 -15.39 -2.25
CA PRO A 483 15.80 -16.31 -1.20
C PRO A 483 16.41 -16.06 0.19
N ASP A 484 17.50 -15.28 0.30
CA ASP A 484 18.13 -14.93 1.57
C ASP A 484 17.30 -13.96 2.42
N GLU A 485 16.36 -13.26 1.79
CA GLU A 485 15.44 -12.33 2.45
C GLU A 485 14.12 -12.98 2.93
N ARG A 486 14.01 -14.32 2.86
CA ARG A 486 12.87 -15.05 3.42
C ARG A 486 12.81 -14.91 4.94
N ILE A 487 11.59 -14.81 5.46
CA ILE A 487 11.31 -14.85 6.88
C ILE A 487 10.49 -16.09 7.24
N SER A 488 10.41 -16.43 8.53
CA SER A 488 9.61 -17.58 8.96
C SER A 488 8.10 -17.29 8.89
N PRO A 489 7.25 -18.32 8.87
CA PRO A 489 5.79 -18.16 9.00
C PRO A 489 5.37 -17.35 10.24
N GLU A 490 6.03 -17.58 11.38
CA GLU A 490 5.75 -16.86 12.63
C GLU A 490 6.16 -15.39 12.53
N GLU A 491 7.33 -15.10 11.94
CA GLU A 491 7.79 -13.74 11.67
C GLU A 491 6.82 -13.00 10.71
N ALA A 492 6.36 -13.68 9.65
CA ALA A 492 5.43 -13.10 8.67
C ALA A 492 4.04 -12.83 9.30
N LEU A 493 3.51 -13.78 10.09
CA LEU A 493 2.25 -13.57 10.78
C LEU A 493 2.35 -12.47 11.83
N SER A 494 3.48 -12.38 12.55
CA SER A 494 3.74 -11.26 13.47
C SER A 494 3.76 -9.92 12.73
N ALA A 495 4.31 -9.86 11.51
CA ALA A 495 4.41 -8.64 10.72
C ALA A 495 3.05 -8.14 10.18
N VAL A 496 2.09 -9.05 9.87
CA VAL A 496 0.71 -8.68 9.47
C VAL A 496 -0.26 -8.51 10.65
N THR A 497 0.22 -8.63 11.88
CA THR A 497 -0.56 -8.46 13.11
C THR A 497 0.11 -7.42 14.02
N ALA A 498 0.95 -7.82 14.95
CA ALA A 498 1.65 -6.91 15.86
C ALA A 498 2.50 -5.86 15.12
N GLY A 499 3.16 -6.23 14.01
CA GLY A 499 3.89 -5.31 13.15
C GLY A 499 3.01 -4.24 12.53
N GLY A 500 1.82 -4.61 12.04
CA GLY A 500 0.84 -3.64 11.54
C GLY A 500 0.38 -2.68 12.62
N HIS A 501 0.06 -3.17 13.82
CA HIS A 501 -0.27 -2.32 14.96
C HIS A 501 0.89 -1.38 15.34
N ALA A 502 2.12 -1.87 15.35
CA ALA A 502 3.30 -1.03 15.61
C ALA A 502 3.45 0.07 14.55
N SER A 503 3.20 -0.24 13.27
CA SER A 503 3.22 0.74 12.18
C SER A 503 2.14 1.81 12.35
N MET A 504 0.96 1.46 12.86
CA MET A 504 -0.12 2.40 13.17
C MET A 504 0.07 3.14 14.50
N GLY A 505 1.08 2.79 15.30
CA GLY A 505 1.30 3.36 16.64
C GLY A 505 0.34 2.81 17.70
N THR A 506 -0.25 1.65 17.45
CA THR A 506 -1.11 0.91 18.40
C THR A 506 -0.40 -0.34 18.90
N ARG A 507 -1.03 -1.11 19.77
CA ARG A 507 -0.46 -2.32 20.33
C ARG A 507 -1.38 -3.52 20.11
N ASN A 508 -0.78 -4.66 19.82
CA ASN A 508 -1.46 -5.94 19.79
C ASN A 508 -0.54 -6.98 20.48
N ASP A 509 -1.05 -7.58 21.53
CA ASP A 509 -0.31 -8.57 22.33
C ASP A 509 -0.51 -10.00 21.80
N GLY A 510 -1.21 -10.16 20.69
CA GLY A 510 -1.56 -11.48 20.11
C GLY A 510 -2.67 -12.17 20.87
N LEU A 511 -2.81 -13.48 20.62
CA LEU A 511 -3.82 -14.30 21.32
C LEU A 511 -3.27 -14.73 22.68
N VAL A 512 -3.48 -13.90 23.71
CA VAL A 512 -3.07 -14.16 25.11
C VAL A 512 -4.22 -13.88 26.07
N PRO A 513 -4.28 -14.54 27.24
CA PRO A 513 -5.28 -14.23 28.25
C PRO A 513 -5.33 -12.74 28.62
N GLY A 514 -6.54 -12.18 28.69
CA GLY A 514 -6.80 -10.75 28.95
C GLY A 514 -6.85 -9.87 27.69
N ALA A 515 -6.29 -10.31 26.56
CA ALA A 515 -6.36 -9.58 25.30
C ALA A 515 -7.79 -9.58 24.71
N PRO A 516 -8.16 -8.58 23.89
CA PRO A 516 -9.39 -8.63 23.09
C PRO A 516 -9.47 -9.91 22.26
N ALA A 517 -10.63 -10.55 22.21
CA ALA A 517 -10.86 -11.75 21.42
C ALA A 517 -11.05 -11.37 19.93
N THR A 518 -9.98 -10.90 19.31
CA THR A 518 -9.91 -10.51 17.90
C THR A 518 -9.01 -11.48 17.16
N PHE A 519 -9.64 -12.39 16.38
CA PHE A 519 -8.97 -13.51 15.75
C PHE A 519 -9.71 -13.96 14.49
N CYS A 520 -9.08 -14.85 13.74
CA CYS A 520 -9.68 -15.48 12.57
C CYS A 520 -9.53 -16.99 12.62
N ILE A 521 -10.53 -17.70 12.09
CA ILE A 521 -10.48 -19.13 11.86
C ILE A 521 -10.23 -19.37 10.39
N VAL A 522 -9.18 -20.11 10.07
CA VAL A 522 -8.81 -20.48 8.71
C VAL A 522 -8.88 -22.01 8.52
N SER A 523 -9.19 -22.44 7.29
CA SER A 523 -9.48 -23.85 6.96
C SER A 523 -8.30 -24.79 7.18
N GLY A 524 -7.07 -24.28 7.19
CA GLY A 524 -5.84 -25.05 7.35
C GLY A 524 -4.66 -24.14 7.62
N ASP A 525 -3.42 -24.59 7.32
CA ASP A 525 -2.24 -23.78 7.53
C ASP A 525 -2.32 -22.47 6.71
N PRO A 526 -2.27 -21.28 7.34
CA PRO A 526 -2.43 -19.99 6.65
C PRO A 526 -1.39 -19.74 5.57
N PHE A 527 -0.27 -20.48 5.57
CA PHE A 527 0.79 -20.37 4.59
C PHE A 527 0.64 -21.29 3.37
N LEU A 528 -0.46 -22.06 3.29
CA LEU A 528 -0.84 -22.81 2.10
C LEU A 528 -1.82 -22.00 1.24
N ASP A 529 -1.60 -21.96 -0.08
CA ASP A 529 -2.49 -21.24 -1.01
C ASP A 529 -3.93 -21.77 -1.04
N SER A 530 -4.16 -23.01 -0.60
CA SER A 530 -5.48 -23.61 -0.48
C SER A 530 -6.27 -23.15 0.75
N SER A 531 -5.60 -22.52 1.73
CA SER A 531 -6.26 -22.07 2.95
C SER A 531 -7.16 -20.86 2.71
N ARG A 532 -8.32 -20.88 3.36
CA ARG A 532 -9.36 -19.84 3.25
C ARG A 532 -9.78 -19.38 4.63
N VAL A 533 -10.14 -18.10 4.72
CA VAL A 533 -10.80 -17.55 5.91
C VAL A 533 -12.19 -18.17 6.04
N ILE A 534 -12.50 -18.68 7.23
CA ILE A 534 -13.79 -19.27 7.57
C ILE A 534 -14.62 -18.31 8.43
N GLU A 535 -13.96 -17.69 9.40
CA GLU A 535 -14.60 -16.76 10.32
C GLU A 535 -13.62 -15.65 10.72
N THR A 536 -14.17 -14.46 10.91
CA THR A 536 -13.47 -13.30 11.49
C THR A 536 -14.23 -12.86 12.74
N TRP A 537 -13.49 -12.71 13.83
CA TRP A 537 -14.00 -12.31 15.13
C TRP A 537 -13.33 -11.02 15.58
N ILE A 538 -14.11 -10.06 16.07
CA ILE A 538 -13.63 -8.80 16.63
C ILE A 538 -14.25 -8.60 18.00
N ASP A 539 -13.39 -8.43 19.01
CA ASP A 539 -13.78 -8.19 20.39
C ASP A 539 -14.83 -9.21 20.90
N GLY A 540 -14.65 -10.50 20.52
CA GLY A 540 -15.49 -11.62 20.89
C GLY A 540 -16.78 -11.78 20.09
N ALA A 541 -17.05 -10.94 19.13
CA ALA A 541 -18.19 -11.06 18.23
C ALA A 541 -17.74 -11.62 16.87
N LYS A 542 -18.48 -12.61 16.36
CA LYS A 542 -18.32 -13.09 14.98
C LYS A 542 -18.87 -12.04 14.02
N VAL A 543 -18.03 -11.57 13.10
CA VAL A 543 -18.34 -10.49 12.14
C VAL A 543 -18.35 -10.95 10.69
N PHE A 544 -17.79 -12.14 10.44
CA PHE A 544 -17.82 -12.86 9.17
C PHE A 544 -17.85 -14.38 9.42
#